data_bac7d1091579a890678b0c9928b8738d
#
_entry.id   bac7d1091579a890678b0c9928b8738d
#
_cell.length_a   1.000
_cell.length_b   1.000
_cell.length_c   1.000
_cell.angle_alpha   90.00
_cell.angle_beta   90.00
_cell.angle_gamma   90.00
#
_symmetry.space_group_name_H-M   'P 1'
#
loop_
_entity.id
_entity.type
_entity.pdbx_description
1 polymer ?
#
loop_
_entity_poly.entity_id
_entity_poly.type
_entity_poly.pdbx_seq_one_letter_code
_entity_poly.pdbx_strand_id
1 'polypeptide(L)'
;MNTKKPTMWGSLNYLKKQNLEKTIMDGVKKGNIALLPCGKCEYCRKQIADQWATRIELEAQKWKDVIFVTMTYDEEHIPFGEIIKGNQSIQSQTVSKRDVQLFLKRLRKAYKKPIKYFIAGEYGDRTLFPAYAGV
;
A
#
# COMPACT_ATOMS: atom_id res chain seq x y z
N MET A 1 12.61 0.71 34.35
CA MET A 1 13.28 -0.09 33.30
C MET A 1 12.98 0.54 31.96
N ASN A 2 13.99 1.16 31.37
CA ASN A 2 13.83 1.96 30.14
C ASN A 2 13.97 1.04 28.92
N THR A 3 12.87 0.46 28.45
CA THR A 3 12.87 -0.29 27.17
C THR A 3 12.94 0.71 26.02
N LYS A 4 14.14 1.13 25.65
CA LYS A 4 14.37 1.83 24.39
C LYS A 4 13.92 0.92 23.26
N LYS A 5 12.74 1.21 22.68
CA LYS A 5 12.31 0.59 21.43
C LYS A 5 13.37 0.86 20.39
N PRO A 6 13.85 -0.16 19.65
CA PRO A 6 14.78 0.07 18.55
C PRO A 6 14.07 0.89 17.47
N THR A 7 14.42 2.15 17.36
CA THR A 7 13.84 3.10 16.37
C THR A 7 14.47 3.00 14.99
N MET A 8 15.39 2.06 14.77
CA MET A 8 16.06 1.88 13.49
C MET A 8 15.77 0.52 12.91
N TRP A 9 14.77 0.48 12.05
CA TRP A 9 14.60 -0.57 11.08
C TRP A 9 15.36 -0.20 9.79
N GLY A 10 16.66 -0.38 9.86
CA GLY A 10 17.44 -0.54 8.65
C GLY A 10 17.05 -1.86 7.99
N SER A 11 17.08 -1.93 6.67
CA SER A 11 16.90 -3.19 5.95
C SER A 11 17.87 -4.24 6.53
N LEU A 12 17.53 -5.54 6.41
CA LEU A 12 18.45 -6.64 6.77
C LEU A 12 19.86 -6.43 6.23
N ASN A 13 20.00 -5.75 5.09
CA ASN A 13 21.28 -5.38 4.48
C ASN A 13 22.06 -4.36 5.32
N TYR A 14 21.39 -3.44 6.02
CA TYR A 14 22.05 -2.50 6.93
C TYR A 14 22.59 -3.22 8.17
N LEU A 15 21.83 -4.16 8.73
CA LEU A 15 22.24 -4.95 9.88
C LEU A 15 23.43 -5.87 9.53
N LYS A 16 23.41 -6.49 8.35
CA LYS A 16 24.53 -7.27 7.83
C LYS A 16 25.79 -6.43 7.69
N LYS A 17 25.67 -5.22 7.14
CA LYS A 17 26.79 -4.30 6.95
C LYS A 17 27.46 -3.89 8.27
N GLN A 18 26.71 -3.89 9.36
CA GLN A 18 27.23 -3.49 10.69
C GLN A 18 27.55 -4.66 11.61
N ASN A 19 27.49 -5.92 11.15
CA ASN A 19 27.64 -7.12 11.96
C ASN A 19 26.73 -7.20 13.20
N LEU A 20 25.61 -6.43 13.20
CA LEU A 20 24.66 -6.39 14.31
C LEU A 20 23.63 -7.51 14.25
N GLU A 21 23.50 -8.16 13.08
CA GLU A 21 22.49 -9.19 12.86
C GLU A 21 22.57 -10.32 13.89
N LYS A 22 23.78 -10.84 14.13
CA LYS A 22 24.02 -11.94 15.08
C LYS A 22 23.60 -11.55 16.51
N THR A 23 24.01 -10.36 16.96
CA THR A 23 23.68 -9.85 18.30
C THR A 23 22.18 -9.66 18.48
N ILE A 24 21.49 -9.13 17.46
CA ILE A 24 20.03 -8.96 17.49
C ILE A 24 19.33 -10.31 17.50
N MET A 25 19.75 -11.26 16.66
CA MET A 25 19.13 -12.59 16.61
C MET A 25 19.34 -13.36 17.91
N ASP A 26 20.49 -13.23 18.56
CA ASP A 26 20.73 -13.83 19.87
C ASP A 26 19.85 -13.19 20.95
N GLY A 27 19.65 -11.88 20.89
CA GLY A 27 18.72 -11.17 21.78
C GLY A 27 17.26 -11.60 21.58
N VAL A 28 16.85 -11.83 20.34
CA VAL A 28 15.51 -12.36 20.01
C VAL A 28 15.34 -13.78 20.56
N LYS A 29 16.32 -14.67 20.34
CA LYS A 29 16.29 -16.04 20.87
C LYS A 29 16.21 -16.09 22.40
N LYS A 30 16.86 -15.16 23.07
CA LYS A 30 16.81 -15.03 24.54
C LYS A 30 15.55 -14.32 25.05
N GLY A 31 14.66 -13.89 24.19
CA GLY A 31 13.43 -13.17 24.55
C GLY A 31 13.65 -11.71 25.02
N ASN A 32 14.87 -11.19 24.90
CA ASN A 32 15.24 -9.83 25.32
C ASN A 32 14.93 -8.77 24.27
N ILE A 33 14.75 -9.18 23.00
CA ILE A 33 14.49 -8.29 21.85
C ILE A 33 13.29 -8.84 21.08
N ALA A 34 12.28 -8.00 20.86
CA ALA A 34 11.18 -8.29 19.96
C ALA A 34 11.37 -7.56 18.62
N LEU A 35 11.32 -8.30 17.53
CA LEU A 35 11.34 -7.73 16.18
C LEU A 35 9.91 -7.36 15.76
N LEU A 36 9.64 -6.07 15.64
CA LEU A 36 8.33 -5.58 15.18
C LEU A 36 8.45 -5.04 13.75
N PRO A 37 7.49 -5.38 12.86
CA PRO A 37 7.47 -4.83 11.51
C PRO A 37 7.28 -3.31 11.56
N CYS A 38 8.13 -2.57 10.83
CA CYS A 38 8.06 -1.11 10.78
C CYS A 38 6.93 -0.59 9.85
N GLY A 39 6.38 -1.45 8.99
CA GLY A 39 5.33 -1.13 8.03
C GLY A 39 5.79 -0.29 6.83
N LYS A 40 7.00 0.26 6.83
CA LYS A 40 7.46 1.25 5.83
C LYS A 40 8.61 0.77 4.94
N CYS A 41 9.45 -0.15 5.41
CA CYS A 41 10.55 -0.68 4.61
C CYS A 41 10.03 -1.58 3.48
N GLU A 42 10.86 -1.82 2.48
CA GLU A 42 10.52 -2.65 1.33
C GLU A 42 10.02 -4.04 1.72
N TYR A 43 10.68 -4.68 2.67
CA TYR A 43 10.26 -5.98 3.19
C TYR A 43 8.85 -5.95 3.80
N CYS A 44 8.55 -4.99 4.65
CA CYS A 44 7.22 -4.86 5.26
C CYS A 44 6.15 -4.55 4.22
N ARG A 45 6.46 -3.69 3.23
CA ARG A 45 5.54 -3.39 2.13
C ARG A 45 5.26 -4.63 1.29
N LYS A 46 6.29 -5.42 1.00
CA LYS A 46 6.12 -6.70 0.30
C LYS A 46 5.24 -7.66 1.08
N GLN A 47 5.49 -7.83 2.38
CA GLN A 47 4.63 -8.67 3.23
C GLN A 47 3.16 -8.23 3.22
N ILE A 48 2.91 -6.91 3.28
CA ILE A 48 1.55 -6.37 3.21
C ILE A 48 0.92 -6.67 1.84
N ALA A 49 1.68 -6.49 0.75
CA ALA A 49 1.21 -6.80 -0.59
C ALA A 49 0.88 -8.29 -0.75
N ASP A 50 1.74 -9.19 -0.26
CA ASP A 50 1.53 -10.65 -0.29
C ASP A 50 0.28 -11.05 0.51
N GLN A 51 0.04 -10.42 1.66
CA GLN A 51 -1.17 -10.64 2.46
C GLN A 51 -2.45 -10.20 1.71
N TRP A 52 -2.39 -9.07 1.01
CA TRP A 52 -3.52 -8.61 0.19
C TRP A 52 -3.74 -9.51 -1.02
N ALA A 53 -2.68 -9.92 -1.71
CA ALA A 53 -2.76 -10.86 -2.83
C ALA A 53 -3.45 -12.17 -2.41
N THR A 54 -3.04 -12.76 -1.29
CA THR A 54 -3.66 -13.96 -0.74
C THR A 54 -5.15 -13.76 -0.42
N ARG A 55 -5.52 -12.62 0.18
CA ARG A 55 -6.93 -12.31 0.47
C ARG A 55 -7.77 -12.17 -0.79
N ILE A 56 -7.23 -11.50 -1.80
CA ILE A 56 -7.90 -11.34 -3.10
C ILE A 56 -8.10 -12.70 -3.76
N GLU A 57 -7.07 -13.53 -3.78
CA GLU A 57 -7.13 -14.88 -4.35
C GLU A 57 -8.17 -15.76 -3.66
N LEU A 58 -8.18 -15.81 -2.33
CA LEU A 58 -9.16 -16.57 -1.55
C LEU A 58 -10.60 -16.06 -1.74
N GLU A 59 -10.76 -14.74 -1.91
CA GLU A 59 -12.09 -14.18 -2.19
C GLU A 59 -12.51 -14.48 -3.64
N ALA A 60 -11.60 -14.39 -4.61
CA ALA A 60 -11.85 -14.68 -6.01
C ALA A 60 -12.40 -16.10 -6.25
N GLN A 61 -11.91 -17.08 -5.48
CA GLN A 61 -12.38 -18.46 -5.56
C GLN A 61 -13.89 -18.64 -5.25
N LYS A 62 -14.49 -17.67 -4.55
CA LYS A 62 -15.92 -17.71 -4.19
C LYS A 62 -16.84 -17.16 -5.28
N TRP A 63 -16.25 -16.53 -6.31
CA TRP A 63 -16.99 -15.83 -7.35
C TRP A 63 -16.80 -16.54 -8.69
N LYS A 64 -17.89 -16.63 -9.46
CA LYS A 64 -17.87 -17.23 -10.79
C LYS A 64 -17.05 -16.37 -11.78
N ASP A 65 -17.22 -15.06 -11.66
CA ASP A 65 -16.62 -14.11 -12.59
C ASP A 65 -15.78 -13.11 -11.78
N VAL A 66 -14.51 -13.01 -12.14
CA VAL A 66 -13.55 -12.07 -11.57
C VAL A 66 -12.91 -11.29 -12.72
N ILE A 67 -12.89 -9.98 -12.62
CA ILE A 67 -12.31 -9.11 -13.64
C ILE A 67 -11.27 -8.17 -13.01
N PHE A 68 -10.21 -7.92 -13.73
CA PHE A 68 -9.24 -6.88 -13.39
C PHE A 68 -9.54 -5.64 -14.23
N VAL A 69 -9.61 -4.48 -13.60
CA VAL A 69 -9.95 -3.21 -14.24
C VAL A 69 -8.89 -2.16 -13.90
N THR A 70 -8.41 -1.48 -14.93
CA THR A 70 -7.60 -0.27 -14.76
C THR A 70 -8.44 0.94 -15.16
N MET A 71 -8.52 1.92 -14.29
CA MET A 71 -9.24 3.17 -14.52
C MET A 71 -8.24 4.32 -14.49
N THR A 72 -8.17 5.09 -15.55
CA THR A 72 -7.34 6.30 -15.67
C THR A 72 -8.23 7.54 -15.68
N TYR A 73 -7.66 8.66 -15.33
CA TYR A 73 -8.30 9.95 -15.53
C TYR A 73 -8.12 10.43 -16.96
N ASP A 74 -9.05 11.19 -17.43
CA ASP A 74 -8.89 12.06 -18.59
C ASP A 74 -8.01 13.26 -18.20
N GLU A 75 -7.19 13.75 -19.12
CA GLU A 75 -6.22 14.84 -18.86
C GLU A 75 -6.88 16.11 -18.28
N GLU A 76 -8.11 16.41 -18.73
CA GLU A 76 -8.87 17.58 -18.27
C GLU A 76 -9.46 17.42 -16.86
N HIS A 77 -9.56 16.18 -16.36
CA HIS A 77 -10.25 15.88 -15.10
C HIS A 77 -9.35 15.29 -14.02
N ILE A 78 -8.04 15.41 -14.19
CA ILE A 78 -7.07 14.92 -13.18
C ILE A 78 -7.22 15.77 -11.91
N PRO A 79 -7.50 15.16 -10.75
CA PRO A 79 -7.53 15.90 -9.50
C PRO A 79 -6.12 16.31 -9.07
N PHE A 80 -6.01 17.51 -8.51
CA PHE A 80 -4.78 18.00 -7.92
C PHE A 80 -4.89 17.99 -6.40
N GLY A 81 -3.83 17.53 -5.75
CA GLY A 81 -3.63 17.60 -4.31
C GLY A 81 -2.52 18.56 -3.95
N GLU A 82 -2.57 19.07 -2.76
CA GLU A 82 -1.56 19.97 -2.21
C GLU A 82 -0.63 19.20 -1.27
N ILE A 83 0.67 19.26 -1.53
CA ILE A 83 1.71 18.67 -0.68
C ILE A 83 2.42 19.83 0.04
N ILE A 84 2.25 19.89 1.36
CA ILE A 84 2.90 20.90 2.21
C ILE A 84 4.25 20.33 2.67
N LYS A 85 5.34 20.98 2.28
CA LYS A 85 6.69 20.64 2.72
C LYS A 85 7.37 21.85 3.34
N GLY A 86 7.35 21.94 4.67
CA GLY A 86 7.77 23.14 5.40
C GLY A 86 6.85 24.33 5.09
N ASN A 87 7.41 25.43 4.59
CA ASN A 87 6.67 26.62 4.19
C ASN A 87 6.30 26.65 2.69
N GLN A 88 6.54 25.56 1.97
CA GLN A 88 6.24 25.47 0.54
C GLN A 88 5.03 24.57 0.32
N SER A 89 4.14 25.01 -0.54
CA SER A 89 3.02 24.24 -1.06
C SER A 89 3.31 23.87 -2.52
N ILE A 90 3.22 22.59 -2.83
CA ILE A 90 3.43 22.06 -4.17
C ILE A 90 2.13 21.37 -4.60
N GLN A 91 1.58 21.78 -5.72
CA GLN A 91 0.47 21.08 -6.33
C GLN A 91 0.98 19.85 -7.08
N SER A 92 0.35 18.71 -6.86
CA SER A 92 0.66 17.44 -7.53
C SER A 92 -0.61 16.74 -7.96
N GLN A 93 -0.54 16.09 -9.10
CA GLN A 93 -1.62 15.20 -9.53
C GLN A 93 -1.82 14.10 -8.50
N THR A 94 -3.07 13.75 -8.21
CA THR A 94 -3.40 12.77 -7.18
C THR A 94 -4.60 11.91 -7.58
N VAL A 95 -4.81 10.82 -6.85
CA VAL A 95 -6.01 9.99 -6.96
C VAL A 95 -7.09 10.48 -5.99
N SER A 96 -8.32 10.58 -6.45
CA SER A 96 -9.46 11.03 -5.64
C SER A 96 -10.29 9.85 -5.16
N LYS A 97 -10.25 9.58 -3.87
CA LYS A 97 -11.12 8.56 -3.25
C LYS A 97 -12.62 8.80 -3.54
N ARG A 98 -13.00 10.06 -3.68
CA ARG A 98 -14.38 10.47 -3.96
C ARG A 98 -14.86 9.94 -5.32
N ASP A 99 -14.00 10.01 -6.33
CA ASP A 99 -14.34 9.60 -7.69
C ASP A 99 -14.59 8.10 -7.75
N VAL A 100 -13.73 7.31 -7.10
CA VAL A 100 -13.95 5.87 -6.94
C VAL A 100 -15.27 5.56 -6.24
N GLN A 101 -15.58 6.27 -5.15
CA GLN A 101 -16.85 6.08 -4.44
C GLN A 101 -18.06 6.38 -5.32
N LEU A 102 -18.00 7.44 -6.13
CA LEU A 102 -19.08 7.81 -7.06
C LEU A 102 -19.19 6.79 -8.19
N PHE A 103 -18.08 6.34 -8.75
CA PHE A 103 -18.06 5.26 -9.74
C PHE A 103 -18.73 4.00 -9.21
N LEU A 104 -18.32 3.53 -8.03
CA LEU A 104 -18.90 2.33 -7.42
C LEU A 104 -20.39 2.47 -7.10
N LYS A 105 -20.85 3.66 -6.72
CA LYS A 105 -22.30 3.92 -6.54
C LYS A 105 -23.06 3.81 -7.85
N ARG A 106 -22.54 4.37 -8.95
CA ARG A 106 -23.13 4.28 -10.28
C ARG A 106 -23.15 2.83 -10.77
N LEU A 107 -22.03 2.12 -10.61
CA LEU A 107 -21.89 0.72 -11.00
C LEU A 107 -22.92 -0.16 -10.28
N ARG A 108 -23.04 -0.04 -8.95
CA ARG A 108 -24.04 -0.81 -8.18
C ARG A 108 -25.46 -0.51 -8.59
N LYS A 109 -25.77 0.75 -8.91
CA LYS A 109 -27.10 1.14 -9.41
C LYS A 109 -27.42 0.51 -10.77
N ALA A 110 -26.43 0.43 -11.66
CA ALA A 110 -26.59 -0.15 -12.99
C ALA A 110 -26.64 -1.67 -12.97
N TYR A 111 -25.73 -2.30 -12.23
CA TYR A 111 -25.54 -3.77 -12.25
C TYR A 111 -26.57 -4.53 -11.40
N LYS A 112 -27.12 -3.92 -10.35
CA LYS A 112 -28.17 -4.47 -9.46
C LYS A 112 -27.83 -5.82 -8.80
N LYS A 113 -26.57 -6.26 -8.83
CA LYS A 113 -26.09 -7.49 -8.18
C LYS A 113 -25.03 -7.14 -7.14
N PRO A 114 -24.78 -7.99 -6.16
CA PRO A 114 -23.69 -7.77 -5.20
C PRO A 114 -22.35 -7.72 -5.92
N ILE A 115 -21.55 -6.70 -5.61
CA ILE A 115 -20.21 -6.50 -6.16
C ILE A 115 -19.26 -6.38 -4.97
N LYS A 116 -18.25 -7.23 -4.93
CA LYS A 116 -17.06 -7.05 -4.10
C LYS A 116 -15.95 -6.49 -4.96
N TYR A 117 -15.07 -5.74 -4.36
CA TYR A 117 -13.97 -5.11 -5.06
C TYR A 117 -12.78 -4.90 -4.13
N PHE A 118 -11.62 -4.90 -4.72
CA PHE A 118 -10.38 -4.38 -4.16
C PHE A 118 -9.86 -3.33 -5.14
N ILE A 119 -9.47 -2.15 -4.63
CA ILE A 119 -8.97 -1.06 -5.47
C ILE A 119 -7.72 -0.48 -4.80
N ALA A 120 -6.67 -0.32 -5.59
CA ALA A 120 -5.46 0.40 -5.23
C ALA A 120 -5.27 1.61 -6.13
N GLY A 121 -4.85 2.74 -5.53
CA GLY A 121 -4.41 3.90 -6.30
C GLY A 121 -2.96 3.70 -6.72
N GLU A 122 -2.65 3.99 -7.96
CA GLU A 122 -1.32 3.85 -8.54
C GLU A 122 -0.92 5.13 -9.27
N TYR A 123 0.37 5.31 -9.44
CA TYR A 123 0.94 6.39 -10.23
C TYR A 123 1.89 5.79 -11.26
N GLY A 124 1.82 6.24 -12.50
CA GLY A 124 2.69 5.75 -13.56
C GLY A 124 4.17 6.00 -13.25
N ASP A 125 5.01 4.99 -13.43
CA ASP A 125 6.44 5.03 -13.08
C ASP A 125 7.20 6.17 -13.76
N ARG A 126 6.79 6.56 -14.97
CA ARG A 126 7.46 7.58 -15.78
C ARG A 126 6.70 8.92 -15.79
N THR A 127 5.39 8.86 -15.81
CA THR A 127 4.54 10.05 -15.98
C THR A 127 3.97 10.55 -14.66
N LEU A 128 4.03 9.75 -13.60
CA LEU A 128 3.35 9.98 -12.32
C LEU A 128 1.83 10.18 -12.49
N PHE A 129 1.27 9.74 -13.61
CA PHE A 129 -0.14 9.89 -13.92
C PHE A 129 -0.97 9.03 -12.96
N PRO A 130 -1.95 9.62 -12.28
CA PRO A 130 -2.74 8.89 -11.30
C PRO A 130 -3.71 7.91 -11.99
N ALA A 131 -3.77 6.70 -11.47
CA ALA A 131 -4.64 5.64 -11.95
C ALA A 131 -5.19 4.81 -10.79
N TYR A 132 -6.19 4.00 -11.06
CA TYR A 132 -6.67 2.97 -10.15
C TYR A 132 -6.58 1.61 -10.82
N ALA A 133 -6.03 0.64 -10.13
CA ALA A 133 -6.08 -0.77 -10.50
C ALA A 133 -6.92 -1.54 -9.48
N GLY A 134 -7.74 -2.47 -9.95
CA GLY A 134 -8.61 -3.22 -9.05
C GLY A 134 -9.17 -4.51 -9.64
N VAL A 135 -9.68 -5.35 -8.76
CA VAL A 135 -10.33 -6.63 -9.04
C VAL A 135 -11.70 -6.65 -8.39
#